data_be6cadfa32bda9021e6a653eb06de3d2
#
_entry.id   be6cadfa32bda9021e6a653eb06de3d2
#
_cell.length_a   1.000
_cell.length_b   1.000
_cell.length_c   1.000
_cell.angle_alpha   90.00
_cell.angle_beta   90.00
_cell.angle_gamma   90.00
#
_symmetry.space_group_name_H-M   'P 1'
#
loop_
_entity.id
_entity.type
_entity.pdbx_description
1 polymer ?
#
loop_
_entity_poly.entity_id
_entity_poly.type
_entity_poly.pdbx_seq_one_letter_code
_entity_poly.pdbx_strand_id
1 'polypeptide(L)'
;ISPASYVNDTTRANKNVLDWSGWAAVDVDDHEFQGNLENELRNRFGGLSYVCYSTASSSNSHPKFRLVFPLSEPVESIKIKHFWFSLNKELGEIGDGQTKDLSRMYYIPAAYAGANNFIFSNIGTNIDPHELMAKHAYAEKRGSSFMDRLSPEMQTQIIEHRKTKMENTNVVWSGYRDCPFVNKNHIKEWFTISGTDNSGRYAMIYKIMVSTALSAIKKQYPISAYEIEQLVRELDNETTRRYEKRPLNVEADRAIEYAYKNA
;
A
#
# COMPACT_ATOMS: atom_id res chain seq x y z
N ILE A 1 -4.36 -9.13 -13.76
CA ILE A 1 -3.00 -9.60 -14.11
C ILE A 1 -1.97 -8.95 -13.21
N SER A 2 -0.82 -9.59 -13.03
CA SER A 2 0.33 -9.06 -12.28
C SER A 2 1.60 -9.33 -13.09
N PRO A 3 2.59 -8.40 -13.10
CA PRO A 3 3.90 -8.67 -13.67
C PRO A 3 4.72 -9.64 -12.81
N ALA A 4 4.35 -9.82 -11.54
CA ALA A 4 5.12 -10.58 -10.58
C ALA A 4 4.96 -12.09 -10.74
N SER A 5 6.09 -12.80 -10.71
CA SER A 5 6.17 -14.23 -10.41
C SER A 5 6.33 -14.43 -8.90
N TYR A 6 5.89 -15.57 -8.40
CA TYR A 6 5.85 -15.85 -6.96
C TYR A 6 6.53 -17.18 -6.65
N VAL A 7 7.02 -17.31 -5.43
CA VAL A 7 7.45 -18.60 -4.88
C VAL A 7 6.28 -19.59 -4.95
N ASN A 8 6.54 -20.80 -5.46
CA ASN A 8 5.51 -21.84 -5.61
C ASN A 8 4.77 -22.10 -4.29
N ASP A 9 3.49 -22.39 -4.41
CA ASP A 9 2.59 -22.74 -3.29
C ASP A 9 2.47 -21.64 -2.23
N THR A 10 2.71 -20.36 -2.60
CA THR A 10 2.56 -19.22 -1.70
C THR A 10 1.43 -18.27 -2.10
N THR A 11 1.01 -17.42 -1.17
CA THR A 11 0.01 -16.39 -1.43
C THR A 11 0.64 -15.18 -2.10
N ARG A 12 -0.19 -14.40 -2.79
CA ARG A 12 0.19 -13.11 -3.36
C ARG A 12 0.51 -12.10 -2.25
N ALA A 13 1.80 -11.95 -1.97
CA ALA A 13 2.33 -10.97 -1.03
C ALA A 13 3.72 -10.49 -1.49
N ASN A 14 4.10 -9.26 -1.18
CA ASN A 14 5.40 -8.69 -1.57
C ASN A 14 6.59 -9.57 -1.20
N LYS A 15 6.55 -10.21 -0.05
CA LYS A 15 7.61 -11.12 0.43
C LYS A 15 7.79 -12.39 -0.40
N ASN A 16 6.79 -12.76 -1.18
CA ASN A 16 6.77 -13.99 -1.98
C ASN A 16 7.07 -13.70 -3.46
N VAL A 17 7.28 -12.43 -3.83
CA VAL A 17 7.62 -12.04 -5.21
C VAL A 17 9.07 -12.42 -5.50
N LEU A 18 9.28 -13.14 -6.60
CA LEU A 18 10.60 -13.49 -7.11
C LEU A 18 11.13 -12.40 -8.04
N ASP A 19 10.33 -12.02 -9.01
CA ASP A 19 10.67 -11.02 -10.04
C ASP A 19 9.40 -10.42 -10.67
N TRP A 20 9.61 -9.40 -11.52
CA TRP A 20 8.68 -9.01 -12.56
C TRP A 20 9.18 -9.58 -13.88
N SER A 21 8.41 -10.54 -14.41
CA SER A 21 8.81 -11.30 -15.59
C SER A 21 8.14 -10.77 -16.85
N GLY A 22 8.90 -10.09 -17.70
CA GLY A 22 8.53 -9.77 -19.07
C GLY A 22 7.78 -8.46 -19.30
N TRP A 23 7.17 -7.83 -18.29
CA TRP A 23 6.49 -6.55 -18.42
C TRP A 23 6.38 -5.77 -17.12
N ALA A 24 6.18 -4.46 -17.23
CA ALA A 24 5.87 -3.56 -16.13
C ALA A 24 4.72 -2.65 -16.51
N ALA A 25 4.02 -2.07 -15.53
CA ALA A 25 2.96 -1.12 -15.80
C ALA A 25 3.01 0.07 -14.84
N VAL A 26 2.52 1.21 -15.36
CA VAL A 26 2.38 2.47 -14.63
C VAL A 26 0.95 2.95 -14.78
N ASP A 27 0.25 3.21 -13.67
CA ASP A 27 -1.04 3.88 -13.66
C ASP A 27 -0.81 5.40 -13.72
N VAL A 28 -1.57 6.08 -14.58
CA VAL A 28 -1.53 7.53 -14.75
C VAL A 28 -2.93 8.08 -14.46
N ASP A 29 -3.07 8.65 -13.27
CA ASP A 29 -4.33 9.26 -12.82
C ASP A 29 -4.32 10.77 -12.99
N ASP A 30 -3.16 11.43 -12.94
CA ASP A 30 -2.97 12.86 -13.15
C ASP A 30 -1.88 13.12 -14.19
N HIS A 31 -2.14 14.02 -15.12
CA HIS A 31 -1.18 14.44 -16.14
C HIS A 31 -1.58 15.81 -16.75
N GLU A 32 -0.61 16.48 -17.34
CA GLU A 32 -0.78 17.77 -17.99
C GLU A 32 -0.82 17.66 -19.54
N PHE A 33 -1.09 16.48 -20.09
CA PHE A 33 -1.12 16.29 -21.55
C PHE A 33 -2.27 17.06 -22.18
N GLN A 34 -1.96 17.76 -23.27
CA GLN A 34 -2.91 18.57 -24.01
C GLN A 34 -3.26 17.91 -25.35
N GLY A 35 -4.52 17.99 -25.77
CA GLY A 35 -4.94 17.50 -27.07
C GLY A 35 -5.09 15.99 -27.15
N ASN A 36 -4.58 15.38 -28.23
CA ASN A 36 -4.71 13.96 -28.48
C ASN A 36 -3.69 13.15 -27.68
N LEU A 37 -4.14 12.34 -26.74
CA LEU A 37 -3.30 11.56 -25.83
C LEU A 37 -2.34 10.61 -26.56
N GLU A 38 -2.81 9.95 -27.64
CA GLU A 38 -1.97 9.02 -28.41
C GLU A 38 -0.79 9.74 -29.05
N ASN A 39 -1.04 10.91 -29.64
CA ASN A 39 0.01 11.72 -30.25
C ASN A 39 1.01 12.23 -29.20
N GLU A 40 0.53 12.68 -28.03
CA GLU A 40 1.40 13.11 -26.94
C GLU A 40 2.31 11.99 -26.45
N LEU A 41 1.75 10.80 -26.23
CA LEU A 41 2.54 9.66 -25.79
C LEU A 41 3.53 9.19 -26.86
N ARG A 42 3.16 9.20 -28.15
CA ARG A 42 4.07 8.90 -29.25
C ARG A 42 5.21 9.91 -29.36
N ASN A 43 4.93 11.19 -29.18
CA ASN A 43 5.95 12.23 -29.21
C ASN A 43 6.96 12.09 -28.06
N ARG A 44 6.50 11.71 -26.87
CA ARG A 44 7.36 11.60 -25.69
C ARG A 44 8.05 10.27 -25.58
N PHE A 45 7.36 9.16 -25.88
CA PHE A 45 7.80 7.80 -25.63
C PHE A 45 7.81 6.90 -26.87
N GLY A 46 7.77 7.51 -28.08
CA GLY A 46 7.69 6.77 -29.35
C GLY A 46 8.87 5.83 -29.64
N GLY A 47 10.01 6.02 -28.96
CA GLY A 47 11.13 5.09 -29.02
C GLY A 47 10.90 3.78 -28.27
N LEU A 48 9.91 3.71 -27.36
CA LEU A 48 9.60 2.54 -26.53
C LEU A 48 8.42 1.76 -27.08
N SER A 49 8.43 0.45 -26.88
CA SER A 49 7.24 -0.40 -27.04
C SER A 49 6.32 -0.21 -25.84
N TYR A 50 5.03 0.03 -26.06
CA TYR A 50 4.04 0.06 -25.00
C TYR A 50 2.63 -0.23 -25.48
N VAL A 51 1.78 -0.63 -24.57
CA VAL A 51 0.31 -0.63 -24.69
C VAL A 51 -0.25 0.40 -23.72
N CYS A 52 -1.11 1.28 -24.21
CA CYS A 52 -1.86 2.23 -23.41
C CYS A 52 -3.34 1.89 -23.44
N TYR A 53 -3.99 1.84 -22.28
CA TYR A 53 -5.44 1.63 -22.20
C TYR A 53 -6.06 2.40 -21.03
N SER A 54 -7.33 2.80 -21.23
CA SER A 54 -8.10 3.56 -20.25
C SER A 54 -8.42 2.73 -19.00
N THR A 55 -8.53 3.40 -17.87
CA THR A 55 -9.06 2.83 -16.61
C THR A 55 -10.56 3.11 -16.46
N ALA A 56 -11.22 2.47 -15.50
CA ALA A 56 -12.65 2.60 -15.24
C ALA A 56 -13.09 4.04 -14.89
N SER A 57 -12.18 4.84 -14.35
CA SER A 57 -12.42 6.23 -13.95
C SER A 57 -12.00 7.26 -15.01
N SER A 58 -11.61 6.80 -16.21
CA SER A 58 -11.22 7.69 -17.32
C SER A 58 -12.41 8.51 -17.86
N SER A 59 -12.23 9.80 -18.08
CA SER A 59 -13.22 10.67 -18.69
C SER A 59 -12.65 11.40 -19.92
N ASN A 60 -13.52 11.95 -20.76
CA ASN A 60 -13.09 12.74 -21.93
C ASN A 60 -12.31 14.00 -21.54
N SER A 61 -12.68 14.62 -20.43
CA SER A 61 -12.02 15.84 -19.94
C SER A 61 -10.73 15.53 -19.15
N HIS A 62 -10.60 14.33 -18.62
CA HIS A 62 -9.44 13.90 -17.84
C HIS A 62 -9.19 12.40 -18.08
N PRO A 63 -8.48 12.06 -19.17
CA PRO A 63 -8.18 10.66 -19.48
C PRO A 63 -7.29 10.04 -18.41
N LYS A 64 -7.74 8.93 -17.82
CA LYS A 64 -6.94 8.12 -16.89
C LYS A 64 -6.59 6.81 -17.56
N PHE A 65 -5.34 6.43 -17.50
CA PHE A 65 -4.85 5.32 -18.30
C PHE A 65 -3.74 4.52 -17.62
N ARG A 66 -3.43 3.39 -18.20
CA ARG A 66 -2.31 2.55 -17.83
C ARG A 66 -1.39 2.38 -19.02
N LEU A 67 -0.09 2.56 -18.76
CA LEU A 67 0.99 2.23 -19.69
C LEU A 67 1.58 0.90 -19.29
N VAL A 68 1.65 -0.03 -20.22
CA VAL A 68 2.26 -1.35 -20.04
C VAL A 68 3.45 -1.47 -20.99
N PHE A 69 4.62 -1.72 -20.44
CA PHE A 69 5.88 -1.80 -21.17
C PHE A 69 6.40 -3.22 -21.14
N PRO A 70 6.74 -3.82 -22.29
CA PRO A 70 7.52 -5.05 -22.33
C PRO A 70 8.95 -4.79 -21.88
N LEU A 71 9.52 -5.75 -21.16
CA LEU A 71 10.89 -5.73 -20.67
C LEU A 71 11.76 -6.65 -21.51
N SER A 72 13.03 -6.31 -21.68
CA SER A 72 14.01 -7.18 -22.35
C SER A 72 14.40 -8.37 -21.49
N GLU A 73 14.33 -8.21 -20.16
CA GLU A 73 14.68 -9.23 -19.17
C GLU A 73 13.88 -9.02 -17.85
N PRO A 74 13.77 -10.06 -17.00
CA PRO A 74 13.09 -9.95 -15.71
C PRO A 74 13.80 -9.00 -14.74
N VAL A 75 13.01 -8.41 -13.82
CA VAL A 75 13.52 -7.57 -12.74
C VAL A 75 13.38 -8.32 -11.42
N GLU A 76 14.48 -8.71 -10.80
CA GLU A 76 14.51 -9.39 -9.51
C GLU A 76 13.81 -8.57 -8.40
N SER A 77 13.15 -9.24 -7.48
CA SER A 77 12.33 -8.60 -6.43
C SER A 77 13.07 -7.51 -5.65
N ILE A 78 14.36 -7.70 -5.38
CA ILE A 78 15.21 -6.72 -4.67
C ILE A 78 15.42 -5.42 -5.47
N LYS A 79 15.34 -5.49 -6.79
CA LYS A 79 15.56 -4.36 -7.70
C LYS A 79 14.28 -3.68 -8.16
N ILE A 80 13.09 -4.28 -7.94
CA ILE A 80 11.81 -3.75 -8.44
C ILE A 80 11.55 -2.31 -7.99
N LYS A 81 11.84 -1.95 -6.76
CA LYS A 81 11.64 -0.58 -6.26
C LYS A 81 12.52 0.43 -6.99
N HIS A 82 13.78 0.09 -7.23
CA HIS A 82 14.70 0.91 -8.00
C HIS A 82 14.24 1.02 -9.45
N PHE A 83 13.89 -0.11 -10.06
CA PHE A 83 13.38 -0.15 -11.43
C PHE A 83 12.11 0.71 -11.59
N TRP A 84 11.12 0.54 -10.70
CA TRP A 84 9.89 1.34 -10.73
C TRP A 84 10.16 2.84 -10.59
N PHE A 85 11.07 3.22 -9.68
CA PHE A 85 11.50 4.60 -9.52
C PHE A 85 12.12 5.14 -10.82
N SER A 86 13.02 4.38 -11.42
CA SER A 86 13.70 4.75 -12.67
C SER A 86 12.72 4.87 -13.82
N LEU A 87 11.77 3.94 -13.94
CA LEU A 87 10.73 3.98 -14.96
C LEU A 87 9.85 5.24 -14.79
N ASN A 88 9.42 5.54 -13.59
CA ASN A 88 8.62 6.72 -13.33
C ASN A 88 9.38 8.03 -13.61
N LYS A 89 10.68 8.08 -13.32
CA LYS A 89 11.55 9.21 -13.67
C LYS A 89 11.67 9.39 -15.18
N GLU A 90 11.88 8.33 -15.94
CA GLU A 90 11.95 8.36 -17.39
C GLU A 90 10.63 8.83 -18.01
N LEU A 91 9.51 8.51 -17.40
CA LEU A 91 8.17 8.93 -17.81
C LEU A 91 7.82 10.38 -17.36
N GLY A 92 8.74 11.10 -16.71
CA GLY A 92 8.48 12.45 -16.21
C GLY A 92 7.63 12.49 -14.94
N GLU A 93 7.68 11.41 -14.14
CA GLU A 93 7.00 11.26 -12.83
C GLU A 93 5.46 11.30 -12.89
N ILE A 94 4.88 10.93 -14.04
CA ILE A 94 3.41 10.89 -14.23
C ILE A 94 2.74 9.69 -13.56
N GLY A 95 3.50 8.69 -13.13
CA GLY A 95 2.96 7.48 -12.53
C GLY A 95 2.50 7.67 -11.10
N ASP A 96 1.35 7.05 -10.75
CA ASP A 96 0.86 7.01 -9.37
C ASP A 96 1.84 6.26 -8.45
N GLY A 97 2.42 6.99 -7.50
CA GLY A 97 3.39 6.48 -6.54
C GLY A 97 2.88 5.35 -5.64
N GLN A 98 1.58 5.09 -5.59
CA GLN A 98 1.00 3.95 -4.88
C GLN A 98 1.16 2.63 -5.63
N THR A 99 1.51 2.65 -6.92
CA THR A 99 1.65 1.46 -7.76
C THR A 99 3.02 0.78 -7.71
N LYS A 100 3.90 1.25 -6.85
CA LYS A 100 5.28 0.74 -6.66
C LYS A 100 5.39 -0.56 -5.84
N ASP A 101 4.29 -1.15 -5.39
CA ASP A 101 4.34 -2.39 -4.62
C ASP A 101 4.68 -3.60 -5.53
N LEU A 102 5.48 -4.54 -5.01
CA LEU A 102 6.03 -5.64 -5.77
C LEU A 102 4.95 -6.60 -6.31
N SER A 103 3.89 -6.79 -5.53
CA SER A 103 2.80 -7.73 -5.82
C SER A 103 1.58 -7.04 -6.46
N ARG A 104 1.80 -5.91 -7.14
CA ARG A 104 0.72 -5.12 -7.74
C ARG A 104 -0.11 -5.94 -8.72
N MET A 105 -1.42 -5.77 -8.65
CA MET A 105 -2.35 -6.28 -9.63
C MET A 105 -2.98 -5.16 -10.45
N TYR A 106 -3.19 -5.46 -11.70
CA TYR A 106 -3.82 -4.57 -12.65
C TYR A 106 -5.05 -5.24 -13.27
N TYR A 107 -6.11 -4.47 -13.47
CA TYR A 107 -7.23 -4.93 -14.30
C TYR A 107 -6.78 -4.99 -15.76
N ILE A 108 -7.29 -5.98 -16.48
CA ILE A 108 -7.11 -6.05 -17.94
C ILE A 108 -7.90 -4.94 -18.63
N PRO A 109 -7.56 -4.56 -19.87
CA PRO A 109 -8.37 -3.64 -20.66
C PRO A 109 -9.82 -4.15 -20.75
N ALA A 110 -10.77 -3.25 -20.51
CA ALA A 110 -12.19 -3.55 -20.61
C ALA A 110 -12.96 -2.29 -21.03
N ALA A 111 -14.13 -2.48 -21.64
CA ALA A 111 -15.06 -1.39 -21.88
C ALA A 111 -15.91 -1.15 -20.62
N TYR A 112 -15.79 0.01 -20.03
CA TYR A 112 -16.55 0.42 -18.85
C TYR A 112 -17.69 1.36 -19.27
N ALA A 113 -18.90 1.09 -18.82
CA ALA A 113 -20.05 1.94 -19.11
C ALA A 113 -19.84 3.35 -18.55
N GLY A 114 -20.02 4.36 -19.39
CA GLY A 114 -19.87 5.78 -19.01
C GLY A 114 -18.42 6.28 -18.91
N ALA A 115 -17.42 5.44 -19.11
CA ALA A 115 -16.03 5.85 -19.15
C ALA A 115 -15.57 6.22 -20.57
N ASN A 116 -14.52 7.02 -20.66
CA ASN A 116 -13.81 7.23 -21.93
C ASN A 116 -12.91 6.03 -22.22
N ASN A 117 -13.41 5.09 -23.00
CA ASN A 117 -12.73 3.83 -23.30
C ASN A 117 -11.81 3.96 -24.51
N PHE A 118 -10.54 3.63 -24.38
CA PHE A 118 -9.57 3.57 -25.46
C PHE A 118 -8.49 2.53 -25.19
N ILE A 119 -7.88 2.04 -26.26
CA ILE A 119 -6.69 1.21 -26.26
C ILE A 119 -5.90 1.51 -27.53
N PHE A 120 -4.60 1.69 -27.39
CA PHE A 120 -3.66 1.79 -28.51
C PHE A 120 -2.27 1.33 -28.09
N SER A 121 -1.38 1.16 -29.05
CA SER A 121 -0.02 0.68 -28.80
C SER A 121 0.99 1.41 -29.65
N ASN A 122 2.23 1.37 -29.21
CA ASN A 122 3.40 1.79 -29.96
C ASN A 122 4.40 0.65 -30.04
N ILE A 123 5.05 0.50 -31.19
CA ILE A 123 6.12 -0.48 -31.41
C ILE A 123 7.43 0.28 -31.45
N GLY A 124 8.34 -0.04 -30.57
CA GLY A 124 9.68 0.51 -30.43
C GLY A 124 10.61 -0.51 -29.80
N THR A 125 11.52 -0.07 -28.95
CA THR A 125 12.40 -0.95 -28.16
C THR A 125 11.72 -1.35 -26.85
N ASN A 126 11.97 -2.59 -26.41
CA ASN A 126 11.60 -3.03 -25.06
C ASN A 126 12.49 -2.31 -24.04
N ILE A 127 11.97 -2.10 -22.85
CA ILE A 127 12.76 -1.49 -21.77
C ILE A 127 13.83 -2.49 -21.31
N ASP A 128 15.08 -2.03 -21.30
CA ASP A 128 16.17 -2.71 -20.61
C ASP A 128 16.21 -2.23 -19.15
N PRO A 129 15.90 -3.11 -18.17
CA PRO A 129 15.84 -2.72 -16.77
C PRO A 129 17.20 -2.27 -16.23
N HIS A 130 18.29 -2.87 -16.67
CA HIS A 130 19.64 -2.53 -16.18
C HIS A 130 20.08 -1.17 -16.71
N GLU A 131 19.91 -0.93 -17.99
CA GLU A 131 20.21 0.37 -18.60
C GLU A 131 19.38 1.48 -17.97
N LEU A 132 18.08 1.23 -17.74
CA LEU A 132 17.18 2.22 -17.15
C LEU A 132 17.56 2.55 -15.71
N MET A 133 17.86 1.55 -14.89
CA MET A 133 18.31 1.76 -13.50
C MET A 133 19.68 2.45 -13.42
N ALA A 134 20.57 2.22 -14.40
CA ALA A 134 21.86 2.89 -14.44
C ALA A 134 21.76 4.41 -14.69
N LYS A 135 20.71 4.87 -15.38
CA LYS A 135 20.44 6.30 -15.62
C LYS A 135 20.00 7.05 -14.37
N HIS A 136 19.35 6.37 -13.41
CA HIS A 136 18.70 7.01 -12.27
C HIS A 136 19.19 6.43 -10.96
N ALA A 137 20.02 7.17 -10.24
CA ALA A 137 20.46 6.77 -8.91
C ALA A 137 19.27 6.66 -7.95
N TYR A 138 19.15 5.52 -7.29
CA TYR A 138 18.07 5.24 -6.33
C TYR A 138 18.65 5.07 -4.93
N ALA A 139 18.17 5.91 -4.02
CA ALA A 139 18.38 5.70 -2.60
C ALA A 139 17.03 5.34 -1.96
N GLU A 140 16.91 4.10 -1.49
CA GLU A 140 15.72 3.73 -0.72
C GLU A 140 15.63 4.67 0.50
N LYS A 141 14.54 5.44 0.60
CA LYS A 141 14.26 6.21 1.81
C LYS A 141 14.08 5.20 2.93
N ARG A 142 15.14 4.97 3.69
CA ARG A 142 15.02 4.24 4.96
C ARG A 142 14.00 5.00 5.80
N GLY A 143 13.07 4.28 6.43
CA GLY A 143 12.04 4.86 7.26
C GLY A 143 12.63 5.92 8.21
N SER A 144 11.87 6.96 8.49
CA SER A 144 12.30 8.07 9.36
C SER A 144 12.44 7.65 10.82
N SER A 145 11.91 6.46 11.18
CA SER A 145 11.97 5.93 12.54
C SER A 145 13.39 5.50 12.91
N PHE A 146 13.80 5.81 14.16
CA PHE A 146 15.06 5.31 14.71
C PHE A 146 15.18 3.78 14.58
N MET A 147 14.09 3.05 14.83
CA MET A 147 14.05 1.60 14.72
C MET A 147 14.38 1.09 13.32
N ASP A 148 13.91 1.78 12.27
CA ASP A 148 14.14 1.35 10.87
C ASP A 148 15.61 1.48 10.43
N ARG A 149 16.44 2.20 11.23
CA ARG A 149 17.88 2.37 10.99
C ARG A 149 18.74 1.32 11.66
N LEU A 150 18.16 0.51 12.54
CA LEU A 150 18.83 -0.54 13.29
C LEU A 150 18.84 -1.86 12.53
N SER A 151 19.79 -2.72 12.85
CA SER A 151 19.79 -4.10 12.36
C SER A 151 18.58 -4.88 12.90
N PRO A 152 18.12 -5.95 12.21
CA PRO A 152 17.02 -6.79 12.69
C PRO A 152 17.22 -7.33 14.10
N GLU A 153 18.47 -7.72 14.45
CA GLU A 153 18.81 -8.21 15.78
C GLU A 153 18.63 -7.13 16.85
N MET A 154 19.10 -5.91 16.58
CA MET A 154 18.93 -4.77 17.49
C MET A 154 17.47 -4.38 17.65
N GLN A 155 16.69 -4.41 16.55
CA GLN A 155 15.24 -4.18 16.62
C GLN A 155 14.57 -5.21 17.56
N THR A 156 14.91 -6.48 17.42
CA THR A 156 14.38 -7.57 18.26
C THR A 156 14.73 -7.35 19.73
N GLN A 157 15.98 -7.04 20.02
CA GLN A 157 16.44 -6.78 21.41
C GLN A 157 15.67 -5.59 22.04
N ILE A 158 15.46 -4.52 21.31
CA ILE A 158 14.70 -3.36 21.80
C ILE A 158 13.23 -3.71 22.05
N ILE A 159 12.62 -4.47 21.15
CA ILE A 159 11.23 -4.93 21.30
C ILE A 159 11.10 -5.82 22.54
N GLU A 160 12.00 -6.78 22.74
CA GLU A 160 12.00 -7.66 23.91
C GLU A 160 12.21 -6.86 25.20
N HIS A 161 13.18 -5.94 25.22
CA HIS A 161 13.39 -5.07 26.37
C HIS A 161 12.14 -4.22 26.69
N ARG A 162 11.41 -3.73 25.66
CA ARG A 162 10.15 -3.02 25.90
C ARG A 162 9.09 -3.93 26.49
N LYS A 163 9.00 -5.18 26.03
CA LYS A 163 8.08 -6.17 26.59
C LYS A 163 8.36 -6.47 28.07
N THR A 164 9.61 -6.55 28.46
CA THR A 164 9.98 -6.82 29.90
C THR A 164 9.62 -5.66 30.82
N LYS A 165 9.40 -4.46 30.30
CA LYS A 165 8.98 -3.29 31.09
C LYS A 165 7.48 -3.09 31.20
N MET A 166 6.66 -4.03 30.72
CA MET A 166 5.20 -3.95 30.80
C MET A 166 4.70 -4.35 32.18
N GLU A 167 4.78 -3.44 33.15
CA GLU A 167 4.48 -3.68 34.54
C GLU A 167 3.12 -3.12 35.01
N ASN A 168 2.48 -2.28 34.20
CA ASN A 168 1.23 -1.62 34.55
C ASN A 168 0.02 -2.52 34.27
N THR A 169 -0.18 -3.53 35.13
CA THR A 169 -1.27 -4.50 35.00
C THR A 169 -2.54 -4.14 35.78
N ASN A 170 -2.53 -3.03 36.55
CA ASN A 170 -3.62 -2.64 37.43
C ASN A 170 -4.73 -1.81 36.73
N VAL A 171 -4.66 -1.67 35.40
CA VAL A 171 -5.65 -0.91 34.63
C VAL A 171 -6.79 -1.85 34.27
N VAL A 172 -7.98 -1.56 34.78
CA VAL A 172 -9.21 -2.31 34.45
C VAL A 172 -10.10 -1.45 33.58
N TRP A 173 -10.58 -2.04 32.51
CA TRP A 173 -11.53 -1.43 31.57
C TRP A 173 -12.42 -2.50 30.95
N SER A 174 -13.61 -2.14 30.50
CA SER A 174 -14.62 -3.10 30.02
C SER A 174 -14.88 -2.98 28.51
N GLY A 175 -14.61 -1.83 27.91
CA GLY A 175 -14.83 -1.60 26.49
C GLY A 175 -14.17 -0.33 25.98
N TYR A 176 -14.47 0.07 24.73
CA TYR A 176 -13.83 1.24 24.13
C TYR A 176 -14.18 2.57 24.82
N ARG A 177 -15.27 2.63 25.56
CA ARG A 177 -15.77 3.86 26.22
C ARG A 177 -14.96 4.23 27.45
N ASP A 178 -14.54 3.25 28.20
CA ASP A 178 -13.78 3.41 29.46
C ASP A 178 -12.30 3.02 29.33
N CYS A 179 -11.88 2.45 28.20
CA CYS A 179 -10.49 2.14 27.93
C CYS A 179 -9.61 3.41 27.92
N PRO A 180 -8.63 3.54 28.85
CA PRO A 180 -7.81 4.74 28.98
C PRO A 180 -6.77 4.92 27.87
N PHE A 181 -6.67 3.95 26.98
CA PHE A 181 -5.71 3.94 25.86
C PHE A 181 -6.35 4.38 24.54
N VAL A 182 -7.68 4.43 24.47
CA VAL A 182 -8.42 4.79 23.26
C VAL A 182 -8.36 6.30 23.00
N ASN A 183 -8.09 6.64 21.74
CA ASN A 183 -8.17 8.02 21.28
C ASN A 183 -9.63 8.40 20.98
N LYS A 184 -10.23 9.24 21.83
CA LYS A 184 -11.64 9.68 21.72
C LYS A 184 -11.94 10.39 20.39
N ASN A 185 -10.96 11.05 19.77
CA ASN A 185 -11.16 11.71 18.48
C ASN A 185 -11.28 10.67 17.35
N HIS A 186 -10.50 9.58 17.40
CA HIS A 186 -10.64 8.49 16.44
C HIS A 186 -11.99 7.77 16.56
N ILE A 187 -12.52 7.66 17.77
CA ILE A 187 -13.86 7.11 17.98
C ILE A 187 -14.94 8.03 17.37
N LYS A 188 -14.85 9.34 17.58
CA LYS A 188 -15.76 10.31 16.94
C LYS A 188 -15.67 10.24 15.41
N GLU A 189 -14.47 10.17 14.87
CA GLU A 189 -14.21 10.03 13.43
C GLU A 189 -14.84 8.74 12.88
N TRP A 190 -14.71 7.61 13.61
CA TRP A 190 -15.38 6.35 13.25
C TRP A 190 -16.89 6.49 13.15
N PHE A 191 -17.55 7.09 14.14
CA PHE A 191 -19.00 7.30 14.10
C PHE A 191 -19.44 8.15 12.90
N THR A 192 -18.64 9.12 12.50
CA THR A 192 -18.91 9.93 11.30
C THR A 192 -18.77 9.10 10.02
N ILE A 193 -17.69 8.34 9.87
CA ILE A 193 -17.40 7.53 8.68
C ILE A 193 -18.34 6.32 8.59
N SER A 194 -18.71 5.72 9.71
CA SER A 194 -19.55 4.52 9.73
C SER A 194 -20.95 4.77 9.14
N GLY A 195 -21.48 5.98 9.30
CA GLY A 195 -22.77 6.40 8.75
C GLY A 195 -22.77 6.78 7.27
N THR A 196 -21.62 6.76 6.61
CA THR A 196 -21.47 7.12 5.17
C THR A 196 -21.19 5.89 4.31
N ASP A 197 -21.53 5.94 3.02
CA ASP A 197 -21.18 4.87 2.06
C ASP A 197 -19.71 4.91 1.63
N ASN A 198 -18.90 5.72 2.29
CA ASN A 198 -17.52 5.99 1.91
C ASN A 198 -16.59 4.79 2.19
N SER A 199 -15.60 4.62 1.32
CA SER A 199 -14.42 3.76 1.55
C SER A 199 -13.58 4.35 2.69
N GLY A 200 -12.82 3.55 3.41
CA GLY A 200 -11.93 4.07 4.47
C GLY A 200 -12.23 3.54 5.86
N ARG A 201 -13.37 2.86 6.06
CA ARG A 201 -13.72 2.24 7.35
C ARG A 201 -12.65 1.27 7.85
N TYR A 202 -12.06 0.47 6.96
CA TYR A 202 -10.99 -0.45 7.34
C TYR A 202 -9.73 0.29 7.81
N ALA A 203 -9.33 1.32 7.10
CA ALA A 203 -8.19 2.15 7.49
C ALA A 203 -8.43 2.83 8.84
N MET A 204 -9.67 3.26 9.10
CA MET A 204 -10.03 3.89 10.38
C MET A 204 -10.02 2.89 11.54
N ILE A 205 -10.57 1.68 11.36
CA ILE A 205 -10.49 0.61 12.37
C ILE A 205 -9.03 0.28 12.68
N TYR A 206 -8.20 0.11 11.66
CA TYR A 206 -6.78 -0.16 11.86
C TYR A 206 -6.05 1.01 12.56
N LYS A 207 -6.39 2.26 12.23
CA LYS A 207 -5.89 3.46 12.90
C LYS A 207 -6.26 3.46 14.40
N ILE A 208 -7.47 3.03 14.76
CA ILE A 208 -7.92 2.90 16.15
C ILE A 208 -7.09 1.83 16.86
N MET A 209 -6.91 0.63 16.26
CA MET A 209 -6.09 -0.43 16.81
C MET A 209 -4.66 0.04 17.10
N VAL A 210 -3.99 0.65 16.11
CA VAL A 210 -2.62 1.14 16.22
C VAL A 210 -2.49 2.23 17.29
N SER A 211 -3.39 3.21 17.32
CA SER A 211 -3.32 4.29 18.30
C SER A 211 -3.57 3.82 19.73
N THR A 212 -4.44 2.81 19.90
CA THR A 212 -4.71 2.18 21.19
C THR A 212 -3.49 1.40 21.67
N ALA A 213 -2.91 0.56 20.81
CA ALA A 213 -1.70 -0.20 21.12
C ALA A 213 -0.52 0.74 21.50
N LEU A 214 -0.27 1.79 20.70
CA LEU A 214 0.78 2.78 21.01
C LEU A 214 0.56 3.45 22.36
N SER A 215 -0.67 3.84 22.67
CA SER A 215 -1.00 4.49 23.94
C SER A 215 -0.82 3.54 25.14
N ALA A 216 -1.21 2.27 24.98
CA ALA A 216 -1.05 1.24 26.02
C ALA A 216 0.44 0.97 26.30
N ILE A 217 1.23 0.72 25.26
CA ILE A 217 2.65 0.42 25.38
C ILE A 217 3.43 1.60 25.97
N LYS A 218 3.12 2.85 25.57
CA LYS A 218 3.72 4.05 26.18
C LYS A 218 3.42 4.19 27.68
N LYS A 219 2.26 3.66 28.11
CA LYS A 219 1.88 3.63 29.54
C LYS A 219 2.30 2.31 30.22
N GLN A 220 3.15 1.51 29.56
CA GLN A 220 3.66 0.25 30.06
C GLN A 220 2.58 -0.81 30.37
N TYR A 221 1.43 -0.74 29.69
CA TYR A 221 0.36 -1.72 29.81
C TYR A 221 0.52 -2.82 28.75
N PRO A 222 0.52 -4.12 29.15
CA PRO A 222 0.74 -5.25 28.23
C PRO A 222 -0.53 -5.61 27.45
N ILE A 223 -1.00 -4.68 26.62
CA ILE A 223 -2.21 -4.90 25.84
C ILE A 223 -2.07 -6.09 24.90
N SER A 224 -3.08 -6.96 24.87
CA SER A 224 -3.14 -8.12 24.00
C SER A 224 -3.89 -7.86 22.71
N ALA A 225 -3.64 -8.67 21.67
CA ALA A 225 -4.38 -8.62 20.42
C ALA A 225 -5.87 -8.89 20.62
N TYR A 226 -6.20 -9.80 21.56
CA TYR A 226 -7.57 -10.09 21.92
C TYR A 226 -8.31 -8.87 22.48
N GLU A 227 -7.70 -8.13 23.39
CA GLU A 227 -8.30 -6.90 23.96
C GLU A 227 -8.55 -5.85 22.88
N ILE A 228 -7.60 -5.62 21.98
CA ILE A 228 -7.75 -4.69 20.84
C ILE A 228 -8.85 -5.17 19.89
N GLU A 229 -8.91 -6.46 19.58
CA GLU A 229 -9.95 -7.01 18.74
C GLU A 229 -11.33 -6.85 19.37
N GLN A 230 -11.51 -7.17 20.66
CA GLN A 230 -12.78 -7.02 21.35
C GLN A 230 -13.27 -5.57 21.38
N LEU A 231 -12.37 -4.63 21.66
CA LEU A 231 -12.66 -3.20 21.65
C LEU A 231 -13.20 -2.72 20.29
N VAL A 232 -12.57 -3.14 19.21
CA VAL A 232 -12.98 -2.77 17.86
C VAL A 232 -14.27 -3.47 17.44
N ARG A 233 -14.47 -4.73 17.88
CA ARG A 233 -15.72 -5.47 17.62
C ARG A 233 -16.90 -4.81 18.34
N GLU A 234 -16.73 -4.38 19.57
CA GLU A 234 -17.76 -3.63 20.29
C GLU A 234 -18.15 -2.35 19.51
N LEU A 235 -17.16 -1.60 19.05
CA LEU A 235 -17.36 -0.39 18.27
C LEU A 235 -18.07 -0.65 16.92
N ASP A 236 -17.69 -1.71 16.21
CA ASP A 236 -18.35 -2.11 14.95
C ASP A 236 -19.78 -2.61 15.19
N ASN A 237 -20.01 -3.38 16.24
CA ASN A 237 -21.33 -3.90 16.59
C ASN A 237 -22.34 -2.79 16.93
N GLU A 238 -21.89 -1.70 17.53
CA GLU A 238 -22.72 -0.52 17.81
C GLU A 238 -23.04 0.30 16.54
N THR A 239 -22.36 0.03 15.43
CA THR A 239 -22.48 0.84 14.21
C THR A 239 -22.87 0.02 12.99
N THR A 240 -21.91 -0.56 12.30
CA THR A 240 -22.11 -1.14 10.95
C THR A 240 -22.25 -2.66 10.93
N ARG A 241 -21.74 -3.35 11.93
CA ARG A 241 -21.60 -4.82 12.00
C ARG A 241 -20.94 -5.45 10.77
N ARG A 242 -20.13 -4.67 10.04
CA ARG A 242 -19.49 -5.13 8.80
C ARG A 242 -18.36 -6.12 9.04
N TYR A 243 -17.74 -6.04 10.21
CA TYR A 243 -16.60 -6.88 10.57
C TYR A 243 -16.98 -8.06 11.45
N GLU A 244 -18.29 -8.28 11.72
CA GLU A 244 -18.79 -9.37 12.57
C GLU A 244 -18.22 -10.74 12.18
N LYS A 245 -18.18 -11.06 10.86
CA LYS A 245 -17.68 -12.33 10.33
C LYS A 245 -16.22 -12.29 9.87
N ARG A 246 -15.57 -11.11 9.92
CA ARG A 246 -14.19 -10.97 9.47
C ARG A 246 -13.23 -11.14 10.64
N PRO A 247 -12.20 -12.02 10.54
CA PRO A 247 -11.17 -12.09 11.57
C PRO A 247 -10.39 -10.78 11.61
N LEU A 248 -10.21 -10.21 12.80
CA LEU A 248 -9.45 -8.97 13.05
C LEU A 248 -8.22 -9.21 13.93
N ASN A 249 -7.99 -10.44 14.35
CA ASN A 249 -6.85 -10.82 15.20
C ASN A 249 -5.51 -10.52 14.52
N VAL A 250 -5.38 -10.79 13.23
CA VAL A 250 -4.14 -10.52 12.47
C VAL A 250 -3.84 -9.03 12.40
N GLU A 251 -4.86 -8.19 12.23
CA GLU A 251 -4.73 -6.74 12.24
C GLU A 251 -4.36 -6.22 13.64
N ALA A 252 -4.93 -6.80 14.69
CA ALA A 252 -4.61 -6.47 16.06
C ALA A 252 -3.16 -6.83 16.42
N ASP A 253 -2.69 -8.02 16.02
CA ASP A 253 -1.30 -8.44 16.16
C ASP A 253 -0.34 -7.48 15.47
N ARG A 254 -0.63 -7.12 14.21
CA ARG A 254 0.17 -6.14 13.45
C ARG A 254 0.19 -4.76 14.09
N ALA A 255 -0.93 -4.34 14.68
CA ALA A 255 -1.01 -3.06 15.39
C ALA A 255 -0.11 -3.06 16.64
N ILE A 256 -0.06 -4.17 17.37
CA ILE A 256 0.82 -4.35 18.52
C ILE A 256 2.29 -4.39 18.09
N GLU A 257 2.63 -5.17 17.07
CA GLU A 257 4.00 -5.19 16.53
C GLU A 257 4.47 -3.80 16.11
N TYR A 258 3.63 -3.06 15.39
CA TYR A 258 3.90 -1.69 15.02
C TYR A 258 4.12 -0.80 16.25
N ALA A 259 3.30 -0.96 17.28
CA ALA A 259 3.39 -0.17 18.48
C ALA A 259 4.67 -0.46 19.27
N TYR A 260 5.09 -1.72 19.39
CA TYR A 260 6.38 -2.05 20.02
C TYR A 260 7.59 -1.49 19.26
N LYS A 261 7.49 -1.35 17.95
CA LYS A 261 8.56 -0.73 17.13
C LYS A 261 8.62 0.79 17.30
N ASN A 262 7.48 1.45 17.52
CA ASN A 262 7.35 2.91 17.40
C ASN A 262 6.98 3.63 18.70
N ALA A 263 6.84 2.92 19.82
CA ALA A 263 6.55 3.50 21.13
C ALA A 263 7.75 4.25 21.74
#